data_baec5d28e9c5a8a7bffcf0e891a34081
#
_entry.id   baec5d28e9c5a8a7bffcf0e891a34081
#
_cell.length_a   1.000
_cell.length_b   1.000
_cell.length_c   1.000
_cell.angle_alpha   90.00
_cell.angle_beta   90.00
_cell.angle_gamma   90.00
#
_symmetry.space_group_name_H-M   'P 1'
#
loop_
_entity.id
_entity.type
_entity.pdbx_description
1 polymer ?
#
loop_
_entity_poly.entity_id
_entity_poly.type
_entity_poly.pdbx_seq_one_letter_code
_entity_poly.pdbx_strand_id
1 'polypeptide(L)'
;MAAHLLHKSQSGQLLALVVLFRQGAENAALAALWSRTPARAGGDHTIADVMADPAALLPAGHAYYRYEGSLTAAPCTEGVTWLVMKQPLTMSAEQLAYWRTRFADNIRPPQKLQGRVVQESW
;
A
#
# COMPACT_ATOMS: atom_id res chain seq x y z
N MET A 1 8.65 -3.43 -0.40
CA MET A 1 7.65 -2.53 0.24
C MET A 1 6.34 -2.65 -0.51
N ALA A 2 5.22 -2.31 0.13
CA ALA A 2 3.92 -2.18 -0.53
C ALA A 2 3.24 -0.89 -0.07
N ALA A 3 2.52 -0.23 -0.98
CA ALA A 3 1.58 0.83 -0.66
C ALA A 3 0.16 0.25 -0.68
N HIS A 4 -0.62 0.52 0.34
CA HIS A 4 -2.03 0.13 0.44
C HIS A 4 -2.89 1.39 0.34
N LEU A 5 -3.70 1.48 -0.70
CA LEU A 5 -4.70 2.51 -0.88
C LEU A 5 -6.05 1.93 -0.44
N LEU A 6 -6.45 2.24 0.80
CA LEU A 6 -7.67 1.71 1.38
C LEU A 6 -8.86 2.59 1.02
N HIS A 7 -9.89 1.97 0.47
CA HIS A 7 -11.15 2.60 0.09
C HIS A 7 -12.28 2.05 0.93
N LYS A 8 -13.24 2.91 1.27
CA LYS A 8 -14.48 2.53 1.95
C LYS A 8 -15.67 3.09 1.18
N SER A 9 -16.61 2.23 0.84
CA SER A 9 -17.85 2.65 0.20
C SER A 9 -18.82 3.31 1.22
N GLN A 10 -19.84 3.96 0.72
CA GLN A 10 -20.91 4.50 1.58
C GLN A 10 -21.64 3.40 2.37
N SER A 11 -21.71 2.17 1.82
CA SER A 11 -22.27 1.00 2.50
C SER A 11 -21.31 0.32 3.49
N GLY A 12 -20.09 0.85 3.65
CA GLY A 12 -19.09 0.33 4.58
C GLY A 12 -18.20 -0.79 4.03
N GLN A 13 -18.35 -1.17 2.75
CA GLN A 13 -17.49 -2.17 2.11
C GLN A 13 -16.06 -1.63 1.97
N LEU A 14 -15.07 -2.50 2.19
CA LEU A 14 -13.65 -2.15 2.12
C LEU A 14 -13.00 -2.75 0.88
N LEU A 15 -12.15 -1.94 0.24
CA LEU A 15 -11.28 -2.37 -0.84
C LEU A 15 -9.87 -1.86 -0.58
N ALA A 16 -8.89 -2.73 -0.68
CA ALA A 16 -7.47 -2.39 -0.60
C ALA A 16 -6.82 -2.56 -1.97
N LEU A 17 -6.44 -1.45 -2.60
CA LEU A 17 -5.60 -1.46 -3.79
C LEU A 17 -4.14 -1.45 -3.37
N VAL A 18 -3.37 -2.42 -3.84
CA VAL A 18 -1.98 -2.62 -3.43
C VAL A 18 -1.03 -2.45 -4.60
N VAL A 19 -0.02 -1.61 -4.40
CA VAL A 19 1.09 -1.45 -5.31
C VAL A 19 2.36 -1.95 -4.65
N LEU A 20 3.02 -2.91 -5.28
CA LEU A 20 4.29 -3.45 -4.82
C LEU A 20 5.45 -2.59 -5.31
N PHE A 21 6.49 -2.47 -4.49
CA PHE A 21 7.72 -1.77 -4.87
C PHE A 21 8.90 -2.72 -4.81
N ARG A 22 9.69 -2.72 -5.86
CA ARG A 22 11.00 -3.37 -5.94
C ARG A 22 12.12 -2.32 -5.89
N GLN A 23 13.30 -2.72 -5.48
CA GLN A 23 14.47 -1.85 -5.55
C GLN A 23 14.84 -1.56 -7.01
N GLY A 24 15.18 -0.30 -7.28
CA GLY A 24 15.52 0.19 -8.61
C GLY A 24 15.69 1.71 -8.63
N ALA A 25 15.16 2.37 -9.63
CA ALA A 25 15.17 3.82 -9.72
C ALA A 25 14.37 4.48 -8.60
N GLU A 26 14.74 5.69 -8.22
CA GLU A 26 14.02 6.53 -7.28
C GLU A 26 12.56 6.74 -7.73
N ASN A 27 11.64 6.75 -6.77
CA ASN A 27 10.24 7.07 -7.00
C ASN A 27 9.93 8.49 -6.52
N ALA A 28 9.64 9.39 -7.44
CA ALA A 28 9.39 10.80 -7.12
C ALA A 28 8.13 11.00 -6.26
N ALA A 29 7.08 10.19 -6.46
CA ALA A 29 5.86 10.28 -5.66
C ALA A 29 6.12 9.89 -4.20
N LEU A 30 6.91 8.83 -3.96
CA LEU A 30 7.35 8.47 -2.62
C LEU A 30 8.26 9.54 -2.00
N ALA A 31 9.18 10.12 -2.77
CA ALA A 31 10.06 11.19 -2.28
C ALA A 31 9.25 12.40 -1.82
N ALA A 32 8.24 12.82 -2.58
CA ALA A 32 7.34 13.91 -2.23
C ALA A 32 6.54 13.64 -0.94
N LEU A 33 6.03 12.42 -0.76
CA LEU A 33 5.33 12.02 0.46
C LEU A 33 6.26 11.99 1.68
N TRP A 34 7.45 11.42 1.53
CA TRP A 34 8.37 11.21 2.65
C TRP A 34 9.08 12.48 3.10
N SER A 35 9.32 13.43 2.20
CA SER A 35 9.87 14.74 2.58
C SER A 35 8.99 15.48 3.59
N ARG A 36 7.73 15.07 3.73
CA ARG A 36 6.71 15.68 4.59
C ARG A 36 6.25 14.78 5.74
N THR A 37 6.77 13.56 5.81
CA THR A 37 6.46 12.64 6.90
C THR A 37 7.14 13.12 8.19
N PRO A 38 6.41 13.26 9.32
CA PRO A 38 6.98 13.65 10.59
C PRO A 38 8.13 12.72 11.01
N ALA A 39 9.17 13.29 11.61
CA ALA A 39 10.35 12.53 12.06
C ALA A 39 10.03 11.59 13.26
N ARG A 40 8.93 11.81 13.95
CA ARG A 40 8.51 11.00 15.10
C ARG A 40 7.11 10.47 14.89
N ALA A 41 6.88 9.22 15.28
CA ALA A 41 5.54 8.64 15.35
C ALA A 41 4.71 9.32 16.43
N GLY A 42 3.44 9.57 16.18
CA GLY A 42 2.47 10.09 17.15
C GLY A 42 1.55 11.16 16.57
N GLY A 43 0.25 10.96 16.79
CA GLY A 43 -0.80 11.89 16.41
C GLY A 43 -1.08 12.01 14.91
N ASP A 44 -2.22 12.59 14.60
CA ASP A 44 -2.59 12.98 13.24
C ASP A 44 -1.97 14.36 12.94
N HIS A 45 -1.17 14.43 11.89
CA HIS A 45 -0.60 15.67 11.42
C HIS A 45 -1.24 16.07 10.09
N THR A 46 -1.98 17.17 10.09
CA THR A 46 -2.46 17.79 8.85
C THR A 46 -1.40 18.76 8.36
N ILE A 47 -0.90 18.53 7.16
CA ILE A 47 0.03 19.45 6.51
C ILE A 47 -0.79 20.31 5.56
N ALA A 48 -0.90 21.60 5.86
CA ALA A 48 -1.59 22.56 5.00
C ALA A 48 -0.87 22.66 3.64
N ASP A 49 -1.63 22.93 2.59
CA ASP A 49 -1.15 23.19 1.22
C ASP A 49 -0.43 22.03 0.54
N VAL A 50 -0.66 20.80 1.00
CA VAL A 50 -0.13 19.61 0.36
C VAL A 50 -1.26 18.69 -0.06
N MET A 51 -1.37 18.49 -1.35
CA MET A 51 -2.19 17.43 -1.92
C MET A 51 -1.30 16.25 -2.28
N ALA A 52 -1.48 15.13 -1.59
CA ALA A 52 -0.93 13.86 -2.04
C ALA A 52 -1.86 13.29 -3.12
N ASP A 53 -1.32 13.05 -4.30
CA ASP A 53 -2.06 12.37 -5.37
C ASP A 53 -1.78 10.86 -5.31
N PRO A 54 -2.73 10.04 -4.83
CA PRO A 54 -2.55 8.60 -4.79
C PRO A 54 -2.42 7.97 -6.19
N ALA A 55 -2.94 8.63 -7.23
CA ALA A 55 -2.83 8.14 -8.60
C ALA A 55 -1.38 8.11 -9.09
N ALA A 56 -0.51 8.99 -8.57
CA ALA A 56 0.92 8.98 -8.85
C ALA A 56 1.64 7.70 -8.36
N LEU A 57 1.01 6.93 -7.49
CA LEU A 57 1.51 5.63 -7.02
C LEU A 57 0.93 4.45 -7.80
N LEU A 58 0.18 4.67 -8.88
CA LEU A 58 -0.34 3.60 -9.71
C LEU A 58 0.61 3.30 -10.86
N PRO A 59 0.86 2.01 -11.18
CA PRO A 59 1.62 1.65 -12.37
C PRO A 59 0.79 1.92 -13.63
N ALA A 60 1.47 2.09 -14.78
CA ALA A 60 0.81 2.30 -16.06
C ALA A 60 -0.03 1.09 -16.51
N GLY A 61 0.38 -0.13 -16.12
CA GLY A 61 -0.38 -1.34 -16.37
C GLY A 61 -1.48 -1.52 -15.33
N HIS A 62 -2.69 -1.86 -15.79
CA HIS A 62 -3.87 -2.01 -14.94
C HIS A 62 -4.20 -3.46 -14.56
N ALA A 63 -3.37 -4.42 -14.94
CA ALA A 63 -3.56 -5.83 -14.58
C ALA A 63 -3.34 -6.04 -13.08
N TYR A 64 -4.20 -6.84 -12.45
CA TYR A 64 -4.17 -7.09 -11.02
C TYR A 64 -4.57 -8.53 -10.66
N TYR A 65 -4.25 -8.94 -9.45
CA TYR A 65 -4.83 -10.09 -8.78
C TYR A 65 -5.93 -9.62 -7.83
N ARG A 66 -7.07 -10.32 -7.82
CA ARG A 66 -8.19 -10.02 -6.92
C ARG A 66 -8.47 -11.20 -5.99
N TYR A 67 -8.66 -10.93 -4.72
CA TYR A 67 -9.12 -11.94 -3.75
C TYR A 67 -9.83 -11.26 -2.56
N GLU A 68 -10.61 -12.04 -1.84
CA GLU A 68 -11.24 -11.59 -0.60
C GLU A 68 -10.32 -11.92 0.58
N GLY A 69 -10.16 -10.98 1.51
CA GLY A 69 -9.26 -11.11 2.65
C GLY A 69 -9.70 -10.27 3.84
N SER A 70 -8.72 -9.84 4.62
CA SER A 70 -8.92 -9.07 5.85
C SER A 70 -8.00 -7.86 5.90
N LEU A 71 -8.23 -6.96 6.86
CA LEU A 71 -7.24 -5.96 7.24
C LEU A 71 -5.98 -6.64 7.78
N THR A 72 -4.84 -5.98 7.63
CA THR A 72 -3.53 -6.48 8.09
C THR A 72 -3.20 -6.08 9.53
N ALA A 73 -3.93 -5.11 10.07
CA ALA A 73 -3.83 -4.69 11.46
C ALA A 73 -4.96 -5.31 12.30
N ALA A 74 -4.68 -5.57 13.58
CA ALA A 74 -5.69 -6.08 14.51
C ALA A 74 -6.91 -5.14 14.58
N PRO A 75 -8.13 -5.69 14.63
CA PRO A 75 -8.55 -7.07 14.81
C PRO A 75 -8.58 -7.93 13.54
N CYS A 76 -7.95 -7.53 12.45
CA CYS A 76 -7.92 -8.25 11.17
C CYS A 76 -9.32 -8.51 10.59
N THR A 77 -10.17 -7.49 10.61
CA THR A 77 -11.54 -7.55 10.11
C THR A 77 -11.58 -8.09 8.68
N GLU A 78 -12.40 -9.11 8.47
CA GLU A 78 -12.62 -9.74 7.15
C GLU A 78 -13.58 -8.94 6.26
N GLY A 79 -13.79 -9.41 5.02
CA GLY A 79 -14.66 -8.74 4.06
C GLY A 79 -13.98 -7.59 3.32
N VAL A 80 -12.66 -7.65 3.18
CA VAL A 80 -11.88 -6.69 2.40
C VAL A 80 -11.57 -7.28 1.03
N THR A 81 -12.00 -6.61 -0.03
CA THR A 81 -11.57 -6.94 -1.41
C THR A 81 -10.17 -6.41 -1.63
N TRP A 82 -9.25 -7.29 -1.99
CA TRP A 82 -7.87 -6.96 -2.32
C TRP A 82 -7.66 -6.93 -3.82
N LEU A 83 -7.07 -5.84 -4.32
CA LEU A 83 -6.58 -5.70 -5.70
C LEU A 83 -5.07 -5.47 -5.64
N VAL A 84 -4.29 -6.46 -6.01
CA VAL A 84 -2.82 -6.38 -6.02
C VAL A 84 -2.35 -6.17 -7.45
N MET A 85 -1.78 -4.99 -7.72
CA MET A 85 -1.29 -4.66 -9.06
C MET A 85 -0.17 -5.61 -9.47
N LYS A 86 -0.25 -6.16 -10.69
CA LYS A 86 0.75 -7.11 -11.20
C LYS A 86 2.08 -6.43 -11.51
N GLN A 87 2.04 -5.18 -11.98
CA GLN A 87 3.24 -4.41 -12.30
C GLN A 87 3.74 -3.68 -11.05
N PRO A 88 4.94 -4.02 -10.53
CA PRO A 88 5.52 -3.27 -9.43
C PRO A 88 6.09 -1.94 -9.91
N LEU A 89 6.09 -0.95 -9.05
CA LEU A 89 6.89 0.27 -9.19
C LEU A 89 8.31 0.04 -8.65
N THR A 90 9.20 1.01 -8.90
CA THR A 90 10.55 1.00 -8.33
C THR A 90 10.67 2.02 -7.20
N MET A 91 11.64 1.79 -6.33
CA MET A 91 12.10 2.72 -5.31
C MET A 91 13.61 2.56 -5.13
N SER A 92 14.31 3.63 -4.76
CA SER A 92 15.75 3.56 -4.54
C SER A 92 16.12 2.81 -3.27
N ALA A 93 17.40 2.41 -3.15
CA ALA A 93 17.92 1.78 -1.94
C ALA A 93 17.81 2.72 -0.73
N GLU A 94 18.06 4.01 -0.94
CA GLU A 94 17.97 5.07 0.08
C GLU A 94 16.52 5.25 0.55
N GLN A 95 15.56 5.24 -0.37
CA GLN A 95 14.15 5.30 -0.05
C GLN A 95 13.72 4.09 0.78
N LEU A 96 14.18 2.89 0.44
CA LEU A 96 13.91 1.68 1.21
C LEU A 96 14.55 1.73 2.61
N ALA A 97 15.79 2.21 2.72
CA ALA A 97 16.48 2.38 3.99
C ALA A 97 15.75 3.38 4.90
N TYR A 98 15.32 4.52 4.34
CA TYR A 98 14.51 5.51 5.05
C TYR A 98 13.25 4.90 5.67
N TRP A 99 12.53 4.06 4.90
CA TRP A 99 11.34 3.39 5.38
C TRP A 99 11.64 2.39 6.52
N ARG A 100 12.67 1.57 6.34
CA ARG A 100 13.07 0.54 7.32
C ARG A 100 13.46 1.11 8.67
N THR A 101 14.03 2.30 8.73
CA THR A 101 14.39 2.95 10.00
C THR A 101 13.18 3.43 10.79
N ARG A 102 12.01 3.58 10.15
CA ARG A 102 10.78 4.09 10.78
C ARG A 102 9.74 3.01 11.03
N PHE A 103 9.69 2.02 10.17
CA PHE A 103 8.64 0.99 10.15
C PHE A 103 9.27 -0.41 10.01
N ALA A 104 10.10 -0.80 10.97
CA ALA A 104 10.62 -2.16 11.05
C ALA A 104 9.48 -3.12 11.43
N ASP A 105 9.51 -4.33 10.85
CA ASP A 105 8.69 -5.48 11.23
C ASP A 105 7.16 -5.26 11.24
N ASN A 106 6.65 -4.41 10.35
CA ASN A 106 5.21 -4.15 10.23
C ASN A 106 4.51 -5.06 9.20
N ILE A 107 5.09 -6.22 8.90
CA ILE A 107 4.55 -7.18 7.92
C ILE A 107 3.76 -8.25 8.67
N ARG A 108 2.46 -8.34 8.39
CA ARG A 108 1.67 -9.48 8.85
C ARG A 108 2.13 -10.76 8.13
N PRO A 109 2.35 -11.88 8.84
CA PRO A 109 2.69 -13.15 8.21
C PRO A 109 1.64 -13.58 7.18
N PRO A 110 2.04 -14.25 6.08
CA PRO A 110 1.12 -14.78 5.10
C PRO A 110 0.11 -15.73 5.72
N GLN A 111 -1.15 -15.63 5.32
CA GLN A 111 -2.24 -16.46 5.78
C GLN A 111 -2.58 -17.51 4.70
N LYS A 112 -2.98 -18.71 5.11
CA LYS A 112 -3.43 -19.76 4.19
C LYS A 112 -4.65 -19.28 3.40
N LEU A 113 -4.77 -19.71 2.16
CA LEU A 113 -5.92 -19.36 1.30
C LEU A 113 -7.25 -19.91 1.83
N GLN A 114 -7.24 -21.08 2.45
CA GLN A 114 -8.43 -21.73 3.03
C GLN A 114 -9.62 -21.81 2.07
N GLY A 115 -9.34 -22.19 0.81
CA GLY A 115 -10.36 -22.30 -0.23
C GLY A 115 -10.72 -20.98 -0.94
N ARG A 116 -10.14 -19.86 -0.55
CA ARG A 116 -10.34 -18.59 -1.27
C ARG A 116 -9.70 -18.65 -2.66
N VAL A 117 -10.40 -18.11 -3.64
CA VAL A 117 -9.95 -18.06 -5.03
C VAL A 117 -9.21 -16.75 -5.27
N VAL A 118 -8.04 -16.83 -5.89
CA VAL A 118 -7.35 -15.67 -6.45
C VAL A 118 -7.69 -15.58 -7.93
N GLN A 119 -8.36 -14.50 -8.29
CA GLN A 119 -8.69 -14.16 -9.68
C GLN A 119 -7.59 -13.26 -10.24
N GLU A 120 -7.44 -13.25 -11.56
CA GLU A 120 -6.53 -12.32 -12.24
C GLU A 120 -7.20 -11.60 -13.39
N SER A 121 -6.82 -10.35 -13.58
CA SER A 121 -7.14 -9.57 -14.79
C SER A 121 -5.97 -9.62 -15.77
N TRP A 122 -6.25 -9.33 -16.99
CA TRP A 122 -5.28 -9.26 -18.09
C TRP A 122 -5.01 -7.81 -18.47
#